data_c485e9e1555a5ee49e005691b791c603
#
_entry.id   c485e9e1555a5ee49e005691b791c603
#
_cell.length_a   1.000
_cell.length_b   1.000
_cell.length_c   1.000
_cell.angle_alpha   90.00
_cell.angle_beta   90.00
_cell.angle_gamma   90.00
#
_symmetry.space_group_name_H-M   'P 1'
#
loop_
_entity.id
_entity.type
_entity.pdbx_description
1 polymer ?
#
loop_
_entity_poly.entity_id
_entity_poly.type
_entity_poly.pdbx_seq_one_letter_code
_entity_poly.pdbx_strand_id
1 'polypeptide(L)'
;MCIRDRSVRAWAHFDPEHAMAEAKKADQKQDYGERLGPLHGIPVGIKDVIDVKGMPGEHGSPIFANRVPEEDSKAVTQLKKAGGIIMGKTVTTEMANLAPSKTRNPHDLKRSPGGSSSGSAASVADFHVPLALGTQTGGSVIRPASFNGVHGLKPTVGTISRNGMLLQSHTLDTIGVYARNLVDLAIINNCLIDENADATLEEILEQGSKVFKNWVKTSEKPKFAFLETPAWPEADIGAKNAIETAITSLSSACQRERLPDPFNKIIDYHAAVFAAENSFYYGPFLDNHSELLSKKLRDRLIVSKTTLASEYIAALNARDKIYHSLEDLLEDYDAVLCLAATGAPPIGFETTGSAIFNGLWTYLGVPCLSLPLLTTEKMPLGLQLVGKRGDERKLFETANWIENHLMAS
;
A
#
# COMPACT_ATOMS: atom_id res chain seq x y z
N MET A 1 23.76 -2.17 -10.43
CA MET A 1 22.75 -3.01 -9.76
C MET A 1 23.29 -3.39 -8.38
N CYS A 2 22.53 -3.08 -7.33
CA CYS A 2 22.93 -3.41 -5.96
C CYS A 2 23.18 -4.93 -5.85
N ILE A 3 24.23 -5.36 -5.15
CA ILE A 3 24.57 -6.78 -4.98
C ILE A 3 23.38 -7.54 -4.37
N ARG A 4 22.65 -6.92 -3.46
CA ARG A 4 21.43 -7.49 -2.83
C ARG A 4 20.31 -7.75 -3.84
N ASP A 5 20.11 -6.88 -4.84
CA ASP A 5 19.00 -7.04 -5.81
C ASP A 5 19.15 -8.24 -6.74
N ARG A 6 20.32 -8.87 -6.85
CA ARG A 6 20.51 -10.03 -7.73
C ARG A 6 19.57 -11.19 -7.42
N SER A 7 19.22 -11.39 -6.15
CA SER A 7 18.33 -12.45 -5.70
C SER A 7 16.88 -12.01 -5.65
N VAL A 8 16.61 -10.83 -5.11
CA VAL A 8 15.25 -10.30 -4.87
C VAL A 8 14.62 -9.72 -6.13
N ARG A 9 15.39 -9.07 -6.99
CA ARG A 9 14.96 -8.47 -8.26
C ARG A 9 13.83 -7.44 -8.07
N ALA A 10 14.06 -6.51 -7.14
CA ALA A 10 13.08 -5.50 -6.77
C ALA A 10 13.00 -4.32 -7.75
N TRP A 11 14.05 -4.11 -8.58
CA TRP A 11 14.15 -2.93 -9.45
C TRP A 11 13.78 -3.24 -10.90
N ALA A 12 12.87 -2.42 -11.45
CA ALA A 12 12.58 -2.34 -12.88
C ALA A 12 13.63 -1.48 -13.58
N HIS A 13 13.96 -0.33 -12.99
CA HIS A 13 15.02 0.56 -13.42
C HIS A 13 15.81 1.08 -12.22
N PHE A 14 17.11 1.07 -12.29
CA PHE A 14 18.02 1.58 -11.27
C PHE A 14 19.26 2.20 -11.96
N ASP A 15 19.47 3.48 -11.69
CA ASP A 15 20.63 4.23 -12.20
C ASP A 15 21.48 4.70 -11.01
N PRO A 16 22.62 4.03 -10.74
CA PRO A 16 23.48 4.38 -9.63
C PRO A 16 24.20 5.73 -9.82
N GLU A 17 24.48 6.13 -11.07
CA GLU A 17 25.16 7.39 -11.36
C GLU A 17 24.22 8.57 -11.09
N HIS A 18 22.96 8.47 -11.53
CA HIS A 18 21.91 9.43 -11.22
C HIS A 18 21.71 9.55 -9.71
N ALA A 19 21.53 8.42 -9.02
CA ALA A 19 21.29 8.42 -7.57
C ALA A 19 22.47 9.06 -6.80
N MET A 20 23.72 8.79 -7.20
CA MET A 20 24.90 9.41 -6.60
C MET A 20 25.01 10.91 -6.93
N ALA A 21 24.60 11.33 -8.12
CA ALA A 21 24.60 12.75 -8.47
C ALA A 21 23.57 13.53 -7.63
N GLU A 22 22.38 12.98 -7.42
CA GLU A 22 21.35 13.59 -6.57
C GLU A 22 21.79 13.61 -5.08
N ALA A 23 22.47 12.55 -4.60
CA ALA A 23 23.02 12.53 -3.23
C ALA A 23 24.07 13.63 -3.03
N LYS A 24 24.99 13.82 -3.98
CA LYS A 24 25.98 14.91 -3.93
C LYS A 24 25.33 16.30 -3.95
N LYS A 25 24.24 16.49 -4.70
CA LYS A 25 23.48 17.74 -4.67
C LYS A 25 22.82 17.98 -3.31
N ALA A 26 22.34 16.91 -2.66
CA ALA A 26 21.79 17.01 -1.31
C ALA A 26 22.89 17.41 -0.31
N ASP A 27 24.07 16.79 -0.35
CA ASP A 27 25.21 17.17 0.49
C ASP A 27 25.59 18.65 0.31
N GLN A 28 25.65 19.13 -0.94
CA GLN A 28 25.95 20.53 -1.24
C GLN A 28 24.94 21.50 -0.64
N LYS A 29 23.63 21.18 -0.69
CA LYS A 29 22.58 22.00 -0.06
C LYS A 29 22.81 22.11 1.44
N GLN A 30 23.17 21.02 2.09
CA GLN A 30 23.48 21.00 3.51
C GLN A 30 24.71 21.86 3.82
N ASP A 31 25.78 21.73 3.04
CA ASP A 31 27.03 22.48 3.19
C ASP A 31 26.80 23.99 3.02
N TYR A 32 25.90 24.40 2.14
CA TYR A 32 25.55 25.81 1.91
C TYR A 32 24.55 26.37 2.95
N GLY A 33 24.08 25.54 3.89
CA GLY A 33 23.12 25.95 4.91
C GLY A 33 21.73 26.26 4.35
N GLU A 34 21.36 25.64 3.22
CA GLU A 34 20.02 25.79 2.65
C GLU A 34 18.96 25.16 3.56
N ARG A 35 17.71 25.61 3.41
CA ARG A 35 16.58 24.97 4.12
C ARG A 35 16.41 23.53 3.62
N LEU A 36 16.50 22.57 4.54
CA LEU A 36 16.38 21.14 4.25
C LEU A 36 14.94 20.67 4.47
N GLY A 37 14.46 19.84 3.53
CA GLY A 37 13.16 19.17 3.67
C GLY A 37 13.20 17.95 4.59
N PRO A 38 12.04 17.44 4.99
CA PRO A 38 11.92 16.31 5.95
C PRO A 38 12.49 14.98 5.44
N LEU A 39 12.64 14.81 4.12
CA LEU A 39 13.24 13.63 3.50
C LEU A 39 14.61 13.92 2.89
N HIS A 40 15.28 15.00 3.32
CA HIS A 40 16.56 15.40 2.76
C HIS A 40 17.58 14.26 2.73
N GLY A 41 18.08 13.95 1.53
CA GLY A 41 19.07 12.89 1.32
C GLY A 41 18.53 11.46 1.45
N ILE A 42 17.25 11.26 1.72
CA ILE A 42 16.67 9.93 1.90
C ILE A 42 16.34 9.29 0.54
N PRO A 43 16.88 8.09 0.22
CA PRO A 43 16.55 7.39 -1.02
C PRO A 43 15.15 6.76 -0.96
N VAL A 44 14.37 6.94 -2.03
CA VAL A 44 12.99 6.43 -2.16
C VAL A 44 12.82 5.62 -3.43
N GLY A 45 12.22 4.43 -3.34
CA GLY A 45 11.82 3.61 -4.47
C GLY A 45 10.43 3.97 -4.99
N ILE A 46 10.26 4.09 -6.31
CA ILE A 46 8.98 4.48 -6.93
C ILE A 46 8.44 3.33 -7.76
N LYS A 47 7.24 2.83 -7.42
CA LYS A 47 6.58 1.77 -8.21
C LYS A 47 6.45 2.16 -9.67
N ASP A 48 6.72 1.21 -10.57
CA ASP A 48 6.76 1.44 -12.01
C ASP A 48 5.37 1.60 -12.68
N VAL A 49 4.45 2.22 -12.00
CA VAL A 49 3.19 2.78 -12.54
C VAL A 49 3.02 4.25 -12.16
N ILE A 50 4.02 4.81 -11.47
CA ILE A 50 4.07 6.22 -11.06
C ILE A 50 5.20 6.86 -11.86
N ASP A 51 4.90 7.92 -12.58
CA ASP A 51 5.84 8.56 -13.49
C ASP A 51 6.93 9.33 -12.74
N VAL A 52 8.16 9.16 -13.24
CA VAL A 52 9.34 9.91 -12.85
C VAL A 52 9.96 10.47 -14.13
N LYS A 53 10.08 11.77 -14.22
CA LYS A 53 10.69 12.45 -15.36
C LYS A 53 12.07 11.88 -15.69
N GLY A 54 12.27 11.48 -16.96
CA GLY A 54 13.55 11.00 -17.46
C GLY A 54 13.92 9.56 -17.05
N MET A 55 13.09 8.85 -16.25
CA MET A 55 13.27 7.44 -15.95
C MET A 55 12.30 6.58 -16.76
N PRO A 56 12.69 5.38 -17.24
CA PRO A 56 11.75 4.45 -17.88
C PRO A 56 10.52 4.20 -17.03
N GLY A 57 9.33 4.26 -17.64
CA GLY A 57 8.03 4.02 -17.03
C GLY A 57 7.25 3.02 -17.87
N GLU A 58 7.63 1.73 -17.79
CA GLU A 58 7.13 0.67 -18.67
C GLU A 58 5.94 -0.09 -18.08
N HIS A 59 5.53 0.24 -16.85
CA HIS A 59 4.36 -0.32 -16.16
C HIS A 59 4.32 -1.86 -16.11
N GLY A 60 5.51 -2.50 -16.24
CA GLY A 60 5.64 -3.95 -16.27
C GLY A 60 4.99 -4.62 -17.51
N SER A 61 4.81 -3.90 -18.61
CA SER A 61 4.14 -4.38 -19.83
C SER A 61 4.88 -4.00 -21.11
N PRO A 62 4.99 -4.91 -22.09
CA PRO A 62 5.58 -4.60 -23.40
C PRO A 62 4.86 -3.47 -24.15
N ILE A 63 3.59 -3.19 -23.84
CA ILE A 63 2.82 -2.09 -24.44
C ILE A 63 3.51 -0.74 -24.24
N PHE A 64 4.18 -0.57 -23.11
CA PHE A 64 4.86 0.66 -22.73
C PHE A 64 6.40 0.56 -22.89
N ALA A 65 6.89 -0.39 -23.67
CA ALA A 65 8.32 -0.56 -23.89
C ALA A 65 8.98 0.76 -24.36
N ASN A 66 10.10 1.12 -23.75
CA ASN A 66 10.86 2.35 -24.01
C ASN A 66 10.12 3.67 -23.69
N ARG A 67 8.99 3.63 -22.99
CA ARG A 67 8.30 4.85 -22.55
C ARG A 67 9.14 5.54 -21.48
N VAL A 68 9.44 6.82 -21.69
CA VAL A 68 10.09 7.70 -20.71
C VAL A 68 9.20 8.93 -20.48
N PRO A 69 8.67 9.15 -19.27
CA PRO A 69 7.85 10.31 -18.96
C PRO A 69 8.65 11.64 -19.08
N GLU A 70 7.99 12.66 -19.60
CA GLU A 70 8.56 14.02 -19.71
C GLU A 70 8.34 14.86 -18.44
N GLU A 71 7.43 14.41 -17.56
CA GLU A 71 7.08 15.08 -16.31
C GLU A 71 7.08 14.09 -15.13
N ASP A 72 7.33 14.62 -13.94
CA ASP A 72 7.13 13.88 -12.71
C ASP A 72 5.64 13.78 -12.39
N SER A 73 5.22 12.66 -11.81
CA SER A 73 3.94 12.60 -11.12
C SER A 73 3.90 13.60 -9.96
N LYS A 74 2.68 13.98 -9.54
CA LYS A 74 2.53 14.90 -8.40
C LYS A 74 3.19 14.34 -7.13
N ALA A 75 3.01 13.05 -6.85
CA ALA A 75 3.62 12.39 -5.70
C ALA A 75 5.17 12.45 -5.74
N VAL A 76 5.80 12.24 -6.92
CA VAL A 76 7.24 12.37 -7.09
C VAL A 76 7.71 13.82 -6.92
N THR A 77 6.95 14.78 -7.43
CA THR A 77 7.21 16.21 -7.22
C THR A 77 7.25 16.55 -5.73
N GLN A 78 6.30 16.03 -4.94
CA GLN A 78 6.26 16.24 -3.48
C GLN A 78 7.48 15.61 -2.78
N LEU A 79 7.85 14.38 -3.13
CA LEU A 79 9.05 13.75 -2.57
C LEU A 79 10.33 14.55 -2.84
N LYS A 80 10.49 15.04 -4.08
CA LYS A 80 11.65 15.88 -4.45
C LYS A 80 11.67 17.21 -3.71
N LYS A 81 10.49 17.86 -3.53
CA LYS A 81 10.36 19.06 -2.69
C LYS A 81 10.73 18.80 -1.24
N ALA A 82 10.32 17.65 -0.69
CA ALA A 82 10.70 17.22 0.65
C ALA A 82 12.21 16.84 0.79
N GLY A 83 12.97 16.89 -0.31
CA GLY A 83 14.41 16.57 -0.35
C GLY A 83 14.73 15.09 -0.56
N GLY A 84 13.74 14.26 -0.87
CA GLY A 84 13.94 12.84 -1.15
C GLY A 84 14.66 12.59 -2.47
N ILE A 85 15.52 11.58 -2.49
CA ILE A 85 16.27 11.15 -3.67
C ILE A 85 15.52 10.00 -4.35
N ILE A 86 15.08 10.20 -5.59
CA ILE A 86 14.44 9.11 -6.34
C ILE A 86 15.51 8.14 -6.80
N MET A 87 15.57 6.97 -6.15
CA MET A 87 16.62 5.99 -6.40
C MET A 87 16.38 5.17 -7.67
N GLY A 88 15.13 5.01 -8.09
CA GLY A 88 14.75 4.26 -9.28
C GLY A 88 13.32 3.80 -9.26
N LYS A 89 12.96 2.97 -10.27
CA LYS A 89 11.63 2.39 -10.44
C LYS A 89 11.61 0.97 -9.89
N THR A 90 10.70 0.70 -8.96
CA THR A 90 10.52 -0.64 -8.39
C THR A 90 9.53 -1.46 -9.22
N VAL A 91 9.76 -2.78 -9.27
CA VAL A 91 8.98 -3.70 -10.08
C VAL A 91 7.50 -3.69 -9.66
N THR A 92 6.64 -3.60 -10.66
CA THR A 92 5.20 -3.84 -10.56
C THR A 92 4.82 -5.17 -11.24
N THR A 93 3.66 -5.72 -10.95
CA THR A 93 3.02 -6.69 -11.85
C THR A 93 2.56 -6.00 -13.12
N GLU A 94 2.27 -6.75 -14.18
CA GLU A 94 1.82 -6.19 -15.46
C GLU A 94 0.67 -5.20 -15.26
N MET A 95 0.91 -3.91 -15.58
CA MET A 95 -0.04 -2.80 -15.46
C MET A 95 -0.74 -2.78 -14.08
N ALA A 96 0.01 -3.08 -13.01
CA ALA A 96 -0.50 -3.22 -11.63
C ALA A 96 -1.64 -4.25 -11.47
N ASN A 97 -1.76 -5.23 -12.37
CA ASN A 97 -2.83 -6.22 -12.40
C ASN A 97 -2.34 -7.62 -11.93
N LEU A 98 -2.90 -8.73 -12.46
CA LEU A 98 -2.76 -10.08 -11.91
C LEU A 98 -1.49 -10.84 -12.29
N ALA A 99 -0.85 -10.51 -13.43
CA ALA A 99 0.31 -11.27 -13.89
C ALA A 99 1.52 -11.02 -12.98
N PRO A 100 2.04 -12.06 -12.29
CA PRO A 100 3.14 -11.88 -11.35
C PRO A 100 4.40 -11.35 -12.00
N SER A 101 5.25 -10.71 -11.20
CA SER A 101 6.50 -10.11 -11.63
C SER A 101 7.72 -11.03 -11.35
N LYS A 102 8.91 -10.55 -11.76
CA LYS A 102 10.18 -11.24 -11.51
C LYS A 102 10.66 -11.18 -10.05
N THR A 103 10.05 -10.34 -9.21
CA THR A 103 10.48 -10.09 -7.83
C THR A 103 10.22 -11.30 -6.93
N ARG A 104 11.12 -11.54 -6.00
CA ARG A 104 11.07 -12.63 -5.03
C ARG A 104 10.94 -12.07 -3.63
N ASN A 105 10.36 -12.89 -2.73
CA ASN A 105 10.24 -12.51 -1.32
C ASN A 105 11.63 -12.59 -0.64
N PRO A 106 12.09 -11.52 0.05
CA PRO A 106 13.40 -11.52 0.72
C PRO A 106 13.54 -12.57 1.83
N HIS A 107 12.44 -12.96 2.48
CA HIS A 107 12.44 -13.96 3.56
C HIS A 107 12.53 -15.40 3.04
N ASP A 108 11.99 -15.65 1.83
CA ASP A 108 12.10 -16.93 1.13
C ASP A 108 12.02 -16.69 -0.39
N LEU A 109 13.16 -16.81 -1.06
CA LEU A 109 13.29 -16.56 -2.50
C LEU A 109 12.44 -17.49 -3.39
N LYS A 110 11.82 -18.53 -2.84
CA LYS A 110 10.89 -19.43 -3.53
C LYS A 110 9.43 -18.96 -3.43
N ARG A 111 9.15 -17.94 -2.63
CA ARG A 111 7.80 -17.40 -2.40
C ARG A 111 7.59 -16.06 -3.11
N SER A 112 6.32 -15.78 -3.38
CA SER A 112 5.87 -14.50 -3.92
C SER A 112 6.07 -13.38 -2.90
N PRO A 113 6.53 -12.17 -3.30
CA PRO A 113 6.53 -10.98 -2.43
C PRO A 113 5.14 -10.34 -2.32
N GLY A 114 4.12 -10.93 -2.94
CA GLY A 114 2.85 -10.26 -3.17
C GLY A 114 2.89 -9.35 -4.39
N GLY A 115 1.87 -8.54 -4.52
CA GLY A 115 1.74 -7.59 -5.64
C GLY A 115 0.45 -6.77 -5.52
N SER A 116 0.30 -5.80 -6.38
CA SER A 116 1.11 -5.45 -7.55
C SER A 116 2.38 -4.66 -7.24
N SER A 117 2.53 -4.05 -6.04
CA SER A 117 3.72 -3.31 -5.61
C SER A 117 4.84 -4.24 -5.11
N SER A 118 5.18 -5.25 -5.92
CA SER A 118 6.10 -6.34 -5.56
C SER A 118 7.49 -5.83 -5.19
N GLY A 119 8.10 -5.02 -6.05
CA GLY A 119 9.43 -4.47 -5.84
C GLY A 119 9.49 -3.43 -4.73
N SER A 120 8.42 -2.65 -4.53
CA SER A 120 8.39 -1.61 -3.50
C SER A 120 8.48 -2.21 -2.10
N ALA A 121 7.61 -3.17 -1.77
CA ALA A 121 7.66 -3.82 -0.46
C ALA A 121 8.96 -4.62 -0.28
N ALA A 122 9.39 -5.38 -1.30
CA ALA A 122 10.60 -6.19 -1.24
C ALA A 122 11.87 -5.34 -1.08
N SER A 123 11.97 -4.17 -1.75
CA SER A 123 13.14 -3.27 -1.63
C SER A 123 13.28 -2.66 -0.23
N VAL A 124 12.17 -2.37 0.44
CA VAL A 124 12.17 -1.88 1.82
C VAL A 124 12.55 -3.00 2.79
N ALA A 125 11.98 -4.21 2.60
CA ALA A 125 12.25 -5.38 3.43
C ALA A 125 13.72 -5.83 3.34
N ASP A 126 14.32 -5.79 2.15
CA ASP A 126 15.73 -6.19 1.91
C ASP A 126 16.73 -5.03 2.06
N PHE A 127 16.32 -3.94 2.70
CA PHE A 127 17.18 -2.77 3.01
C PHE A 127 17.84 -2.11 1.79
N HIS A 128 17.21 -2.18 0.60
CA HIS A 128 17.67 -1.41 -0.54
C HIS A 128 17.42 0.08 -0.36
N VAL A 129 16.24 0.42 0.15
CA VAL A 129 15.81 1.78 0.49
C VAL A 129 15.05 1.77 1.82
N PRO A 130 15.03 2.87 2.57
CA PRO A 130 14.19 2.98 3.78
C PRO A 130 12.70 3.13 3.44
N LEU A 131 12.38 3.75 2.31
CA LEU A 131 11.04 4.17 1.90
C LEU A 131 10.74 3.78 0.47
N ALA A 132 9.47 3.45 0.18
CA ALA A 132 9.01 3.25 -1.19
C ALA A 132 7.55 3.63 -1.39
N LEU A 133 7.18 4.05 -2.62
CA LEU A 133 5.80 4.22 -3.04
C LEU A 133 5.27 2.94 -3.69
N GLY A 134 4.00 2.65 -3.41
CA GLY A 134 3.19 1.66 -4.10
C GLY A 134 1.84 2.20 -4.50
N THR A 135 0.99 1.35 -5.06
CA THR A 135 -0.41 1.68 -5.39
C THR A 135 -1.33 0.53 -5.02
N GLN A 136 -2.57 0.83 -4.68
CA GLN A 136 -3.58 -0.18 -4.35
C GLN A 136 -4.92 0.14 -5.00
N THR A 137 -5.47 -0.88 -5.68
CA THR A 137 -6.84 -0.91 -6.22
C THR A 137 -7.66 -2.01 -5.56
N GLY A 138 -7.00 -3.09 -5.16
CA GLY A 138 -7.57 -4.19 -4.35
C GLY A 138 -6.80 -4.32 -3.03
N GLY A 139 -5.61 -4.94 -3.08
CA GLY A 139 -4.76 -5.18 -1.91
C GLY A 139 -3.26 -4.92 -2.17
N SER A 140 -2.95 -4.12 -3.18
CA SER A 140 -1.59 -4.04 -3.74
C SER A 140 -0.59 -3.20 -2.95
N VAL A 141 -0.95 -2.69 -1.77
CA VAL A 141 -0.06 -2.10 -0.75
C VAL A 141 -0.05 -2.99 0.49
N ILE A 142 -1.21 -3.26 1.04
CA ILE A 142 -1.35 -3.96 2.33
C ILE A 142 -0.86 -5.41 2.23
N ARG A 143 -1.23 -6.16 1.17
CA ARG A 143 -0.79 -7.54 1.02
C ARG A 143 0.73 -7.69 0.80
N PRO A 144 1.41 -6.93 -0.10
CA PRO A 144 2.86 -6.97 -0.17
C PRO A 144 3.55 -6.54 1.12
N ALA A 145 3.03 -5.56 1.86
CA ALA A 145 3.54 -5.20 3.18
C ALA A 145 3.50 -6.39 4.14
N SER A 146 2.35 -7.07 4.22
CA SER A 146 2.15 -8.28 5.03
C SER A 146 3.16 -9.37 4.68
N PHE A 147 3.30 -9.70 3.38
CA PHE A 147 4.15 -10.79 2.93
C PHE A 147 5.65 -10.53 3.06
N ASN A 148 6.07 -9.26 3.05
CA ASN A 148 7.47 -8.87 3.19
C ASN A 148 7.84 -8.42 4.61
N GLY A 149 6.91 -8.44 5.56
CA GLY A 149 7.20 -8.07 6.94
C GLY A 149 7.61 -6.61 7.11
N VAL A 150 6.96 -5.71 6.40
CA VAL A 150 7.17 -4.26 6.49
C VAL A 150 5.86 -3.54 6.82
N HIS A 151 5.97 -2.32 7.32
CA HIS A 151 4.83 -1.43 7.47
C HIS A 151 4.38 -0.94 6.08
N GLY A 152 3.06 -0.96 5.85
CA GLY A 152 2.48 -0.43 4.63
C GLY A 152 1.20 0.33 4.94
N LEU A 153 1.10 1.56 4.45
CA LEU A 153 -0.09 2.39 4.56
C LEU A 153 -0.74 2.58 3.20
N LYS A 154 -2.02 2.26 3.10
CA LYS A 154 -2.93 2.79 2.10
C LYS A 154 -3.72 3.91 2.78
N PRO A 155 -3.46 5.18 2.49
CA PRO A 155 -4.20 6.28 3.11
C PRO A 155 -5.65 6.34 2.61
N THR A 156 -6.41 7.26 3.11
CA THR A 156 -7.74 7.59 2.57
C THR A 156 -7.63 7.89 1.07
N VAL A 157 -8.59 7.39 0.29
CA VAL A 157 -8.62 7.65 -1.15
C VAL A 157 -8.67 9.16 -1.42
N GLY A 158 -7.80 9.64 -2.32
CA GLY A 158 -7.75 11.05 -2.71
C GLY A 158 -6.85 11.95 -1.88
N THR A 159 -6.29 11.49 -0.75
CA THR A 159 -5.36 12.31 0.07
C THR A 159 -4.00 12.50 -0.61
N ILE A 160 -3.54 11.50 -1.37
CA ILE A 160 -2.35 11.61 -2.20
C ILE A 160 -2.79 11.72 -3.66
N SER A 161 -2.32 12.74 -4.36
CA SER A 161 -2.66 12.97 -5.77
C SER A 161 -2.21 11.82 -6.65
N ARG A 162 -3.09 11.37 -7.54
CA ARG A 162 -2.84 10.31 -8.53
C ARG A 162 -2.40 10.84 -9.90
N ASN A 163 -2.18 12.17 -10.01
CA ASN A 163 -1.73 12.75 -11.26
C ASN A 163 -0.34 12.22 -11.65
N GLY A 164 -0.21 11.72 -12.89
CA GLY A 164 1.01 11.07 -13.37
C GLY A 164 1.16 9.61 -12.91
N MET A 165 0.03 8.93 -12.61
CA MET A 165 -0.01 7.49 -12.33
C MET A 165 -0.85 6.77 -13.38
N LEU A 166 -0.45 5.55 -13.79
CA LEU A 166 -1.30 4.68 -14.60
C LEU A 166 -2.54 4.28 -13.79
N LEU A 167 -3.70 4.80 -14.20
CA LEU A 167 -4.98 4.48 -13.56
C LEU A 167 -5.56 3.18 -14.10
N GLN A 168 -6.15 2.38 -13.22
CA GLN A 168 -6.98 1.23 -13.56
C GLN A 168 -8.39 1.32 -12.96
N SER A 169 -8.57 2.20 -11.97
CA SER A 169 -9.87 2.45 -11.35
C SER A 169 -9.91 3.86 -10.78
N HIS A 170 -10.88 4.66 -11.22
CA HIS A 170 -11.09 6.00 -10.70
C HIS A 170 -11.52 6.01 -9.23
N THR A 171 -12.35 5.06 -8.85
CA THR A 171 -12.94 4.98 -7.50
C THR A 171 -11.99 4.38 -6.48
N LEU A 172 -11.13 3.42 -6.88
CA LEU A 172 -10.39 2.56 -5.96
C LEU A 172 -8.90 2.91 -5.86
N ASP A 173 -8.28 3.42 -6.93
CA ASP A 173 -6.83 3.62 -6.98
C ASP A 173 -6.36 4.58 -5.91
N THR A 174 -5.36 4.14 -5.15
CA THR A 174 -4.74 4.92 -4.09
C THR A 174 -3.23 4.71 -4.13
N ILE A 175 -2.44 5.79 -4.07
CA ILE A 175 -1.01 5.71 -3.80
C ILE A 175 -0.83 5.41 -2.32
N GLY A 176 0.05 4.47 -2.00
CA GLY A 176 0.41 4.11 -0.64
C GLY A 176 1.92 4.03 -0.45
N VAL A 177 2.33 3.88 0.78
CA VAL A 177 3.73 3.99 1.20
C VAL A 177 4.18 2.78 2.01
N TYR A 178 5.49 2.52 1.98
CA TYR A 178 6.16 1.48 2.74
C TYR A 178 7.34 2.04 3.54
N ALA A 179 7.51 1.53 4.75
CA ALA A 179 8.68 1.79 5.59
C ALA A 179 8.96 0.60 6.51
N ARG A 180 10.10 0.61 7.23
CA ARG A 180 10.41 -0.41 8.23
C ARG A 180 9.92 -0.08 9.64
N ASN A 181 9.40 1.11 9.86
CA ASN A 181 8.81 1.53 11.13
C ASN A 181 7.68 2.54 10.90
N LEU A 182 6.86 2.76 11.92
CA LEU A 182 5.71 3.66 11.86
C LEU A 182 6.10 5.13 11.71
N VAL A 183 7.22 5.56 12.29
CA VAL A 183 7.66 6.96 12.24
C VAL A 183 8.00 7.36 10.81
N ASP A 184 8.84 6.57 10.15
CA ASP A 184 9.23 6.80 8.76
C ASP A 184 8.02 6.75 7.83
N LEU A 185 7.07 5.82 8.11
CA LEU A 185 5.83 5.69 7.34
C LEU A 185 4.95 6.94 7.48
N ALA A 186 4.85 7.51 8.68
CA ALA A 186 4.08 8.73 8.91
C ALA A 186 4.75 9.95 8.27
N ILE A 187 6.08 10.06 8.33
CA ILE A 187 6.83 11.16 7.70
C ILE A 187 6.61 11.17 6.18
N ILE A 188 6.83 10.03 5.51
CA ILE A 188 6.65 10.00 4.04
C ILE A 188 5.19 10.25 3.66
N ASN A 189 4.21 9.71 4.39
CA ASN A 189 2.80 9.98 4.12
C ASN A 189 2.49 11.48 4.19
N ASN A 190 2.95 12.15 5.24
CA ASN A 190 2.72 13.60 5.41
C ASN A 190 3.39 14.45 4.33
N CYS A 191 4.56 14.03 3.82
CA CYS A 191 5.23 14.72 2.70
C CYS A 191 4.46 14.62 1.38
N LEU A 192 3.57 13.64 1.22
CA LEU A 192 2.82 13.38 -0.01
C LEU A 192 1.47 14.11 -0.05
N ILE A 193 1.01 14.64 1.07
CA ILE A 193 -0.21 15.46 1.15
C ILE A 193 0.12 16.84 0.64
N ASP A 194 -0.65 17.36 -0.34
CA ASP A 194 -0.36 18.62 -1.03
C ASP A 194 -0.20 19.82 -0.09
N GLU A 195 -0.98 19.90 0.98
CA GLU A 195 -0.96 20.98 1.98
C GLU A 195 0.38 21.08 2.73
N ASN A 196 1.14 19.97 2.79
CA ASN A 196 2.40 19.86 3.54
C ASN A 196 3.65 19.87 2.63
N ALA A 197 3.50 20.14 1.34
CA ALA A 197 4.59 20.02 0.37
C ALA A 197 5.81 20.91 0.65
N ASP A 198 5.61 22.04 1.29
CA ASP A 198 6.64 23.04 1.62
C ASP A 198 7.02 23.02 3.12
N ALA A 199 6.47 22.09 3.92
CA ALA A 199 6.76 21.99 5.34
C ALA A 199 8.19 21.48 5.60
N THR A 200 8.83 22.02 6.64
CA THR A 200 10.12 21.50 7.14
C THR A 200 9.93 20.24 7.94
N LEU A 201 11.04 19.51 8.19
CA LEU A 201 11.04 18.39 9.12
C LEU A 201 10.58 18.83 10.53
N GLU A 202 10.98 20.03 10.98
CA GLU A 202 10.56 20.58 12.27
C GLU A 202 9.04 20.83 12.31
N GLU A 203 8.46 21.43 11.25
CA GLU A 203 7.02 21.63 11.12
C GLU A 203 6.26 20.30 11.00
N ILE A 204 6.76 19.35 10.22
CA ILE A 204 6.18 18.01 10.13
C ILE A 204 6.35 17.26 11.45
N LEU A 205 7.51 17.36 12.10
CA LEU A 205 7.73 16.79 13.43
C LEU A 205 7.02 17.59 14.51
N GLU A 206 6.75 18.88 14.35
CA GLU A 206 5.97 19.68 15.29
C GLU A 206 4.45 19.43 15.12
N GLN A 207 3.97 19.31 13.90
CA GLN A 207 2.67 18.73 13.58
C GLN A 207 2.63 17.26 13.97
N GLY A 208 3.66 16.49 13.62
CA GLY A 208 3.90 15.12 14.02
C GLY A 208 4.34 14.98 15.49
N SER A 209 5.05 15.94 16.12
CA SER A 209 5.40 15.86 17.54
C SER A 209 4.22 16.13 18.46
N LYS A 210 3.17 16.78 17.96
CA LYS A 210 1.86 16.62 18.61
C LYS A 210 1.36 15.19 18.43
N VAL A 211 1.55 14.56 17.27
CA VAL A 211 1.31 13.14 17.03
C VAL A 211 2.35 12.32 17.81
N PHE A 212 3.65 12.53 17.63
CA PHE A 212 4.73 11.77 18.29
C PHE A 212 4.86 12.02 19.80
N LYS A 213 4.61 13.22 20.33
CA LYS A 213 4.52 13.48 21.78
C LYS A 213 3.27 12.89 22.38
N ASN A 214 2.19 12.77 21.61
CA ASN A 214 0.98 12.07 22.02
C ASN A 214 1.13 10.55 21.85
N TRP A 215 1.95 10.04 20.93
CA TRP A 215 2.31 8.62 20.85
C TRP A 215 2.97 8.11 22.14
N VAL A 216 3.77 8.95 22.79
CA VAL A 216 4.37 8.64 24.12
C VAL A 216 3.37 8.88 25.27
N LYS A 217 2.28 9.61 25.01
CA LYS A 217 1.32 10.09 26.03
C LYS A 217 -0.12 9.63 25.84
N THR A 218 -0.42 8.61 25.00
CA THR A 218 -1.76 8.02 25.02
C THR A 218 -2.00 7.41 26.40
N SER A 219 -2.50 8.26 27.32
CA SER A 219 -2.91 7.88 28.66
C SER A 219 -4.17 7.01 28.65
N GLU A 220 -4.88 6.99 27.55
CA GLU A 220 -6.06 6.17 27.36
C GLU A 220 -5.76 4.95 26.51
N LYS A 221 -6.13 3.80 27.03
CA LYS A 221 -6.02 2.52 26.34
C LYS A 221 -6.98 2.52 25.15
N PRO A 222 -6.50 2.37 23.89
CA PRO A 222 -7.40 2.35 22.75
C PRO A 222 -8.31 1.14 22.77
N LYS A 223 -9.45 1.25 22.07
CA LYS A 223 -10.42 0.19 21.89
C LYS A 223 -10.41 -0.28 20.43
N PHE A 224 -10.35 -1.58 20.23
CA PHE A 224 -10.33 -2.20 18.91
C PHE A 224 -11.53 -3.10 18.69
N ALA A 225 -12.15 -3.01 17.51
CA ALA A 225 -13.12 -3.99 17.04
C ALA A 225 -12.38 -5.03 16.16
N PHE A 226 -12.31 -6.27 16.62
CA PHE A 226 -11.87 -7.36 15.75
C PHE A 226 -13.07 -7.85 14.92
N LEU A 227 -12.89 -7.87 13.58
CA LEU A 227 -13.92 -8.27 12.65
C LEU A 227 -13.54 -9.51 11.85
N GLU A 228 -14.36 -10.55 11.95
CA GLU A 228 -14.37 -11.64 10.97
C GLU A 228 -15.10 -11.15 9.72
N THR A 229 -14.33 -10.57 8.80
CA THR A 229 -14.87 -10.02 7.54
C THR A 229 -15.48 -11.12 6.66
N PRO A 230 -16.29 -10.79 5.62
CA PRO A 230 -16.77 -11.79 4.65
C PRO A 230 -15.65 -12.59 3.98
N ALA A 231 -14.39 -12.12 4.07
CA ALA A 231 -13.21 -12.84 3.61
C ALA A 231 -12.70 -13.92 4.59
N TRP A 232 -13.22 -13.99 5.81
CA TRP A 232 -12.72 -14.88 6.87
C TRP A 232 -12.65 -16.38 6.50
N PRO A 233 -13.60 -16.94 5.72
CA PRO A 233 -13.50 -18.33 5.26
C PRO A 233 -12.23 -18.64 4.46
N GLU A 234 -11.68 -17.65 3.75
CA GLU A 234 -10.48 -17.79 2.91
C GLU A 234 -9.16 -17.75 3.71
N ALA A 235 -9.21 -17.47 5.00
CA ALA A 235 -8.01 -17.43 5.83
C ALA A 235 -7.51 -18.84 6.18
N ASP A 236 -6.19 -19.03 6.05
CA ASP A 236 -5.52 -20.25 6.50
C ASP A 236 -5.66 -20.42 8.01
N ILE A 237 -5.64 -21.67 8.49
CA ILE A 237 -5.72 -21.96 9.92
C ILE A 237 -4.57 -21.32 10.69
N GLY A 238 -3.37 -21.27 10.10
CA GLY A 238 -2.20 -20.62 10.72
C GLY A 238 -2.39 -19.11 10.89
N ALA A 239 -3.00 -18.44 9.89
CA ALA A 239 -3.34 -17.02 9.98
C ALA A 239 -4.42 -16.76 11.04
N LYS A 240 -5.45 -17.60 11.07
CA LYS A 240 -6.51 -17.53 12.10
C LYS A 240 -5.91 -17.66 13.50
N ASN A 241 -5.06 -18.65 13.73
CA ASN A 241 -4.41 -18.86 15.02
C ASN A 241 -3.50 -17.69 15.41
N ALA A 242 -2.75 -17.11 14.45
CA ALA A 242 -1.86 -15.99 14.71
C ALA A 242 -2.63 -14.73 15.15
N ILE A 243 -3.72 -14.40 14.47
CA ILE A 243 -4.52 -13.22 14.86
C ILE A 243 -5.29 -13.47 16.16
N GLU A 244 -5.79 -14.68 16.41
CA GLU A 244 -6.44 -15.03 17.69
C GLU A 244 -5.48 -14.85 18.88
N THR A 245 -4.22 -15.24 18.70
CA THR A 245 -3.17 -15.01 19.71
C THR A 245 -2.98 -13.53 19.99
N ALA A 246 -2.88 -12.71 18.94
CA ALA A 246 -2.73 -11.26 19.08
C ALA A 246 -3.94 -10.61 19.77
N ILE A 247 -5.17 -10.99 19.39
CA ILE A 247 -6.41 -10.48 20.02
C ILE A 247 -6.46 -10.85 21.48
N THR A 248 -6.12 -12.09 21.82
CA THR A 248 -6.06 -12.55 23.21
C THR A 248 -5.07 -11.72 24.02
N SER A 249 -3.90 -11.42 23.47
CA SER A 249 -2.89 -10.58 24.12
C SER A 249 -3.37 -9.14 24.33
N LEU A 250 -4.15 -8.58 23.40
CA LEU A 250 -4.76 -7.26 23.56
C LEU A 250 -5.84 -7.22 24.67
N SER A 251 -6.36 -8.37 25.10
CA SER A 251 -7.27 -8.50 26.23
C SER A 251 -8.47 -7.55 26.11
N SER A 252 -8.75 -6.76 27.18
CA SER A 252 -9.88 -5.82 27.20
C SER A 252 -9.77 -4.63 26.25
N ALA A 253 -8.66 -4.47 25.52
CA ALA A 253 -8.54 -3.45 24.49
C ALA A 253 -9.19 -3.88 23.17
N CYS A 254 -9.38 -5.18 22.94
CA CYS A 254 -9.93 -5.69 21.69
C CYS A 254 -11.22 -6.48 21.99
N GLN A 255 -12.29 -6.14 21.28
CA GLN A 255 -13.56 -6.84 21.35
C GLN A 255 -13.89 -7.44 19.98
N ARG A 256 -14.48 -8.63 19.98
CA ARG A 256 -14.98 -9.27 18.77
C ARG A 256 -16.35 -8.70 18.44
N GLU A 257 -16.44 -8.10 17.28
CA GLU A 257 -17.67 -7.48 16.79
C GLU A 257 -18.20 -8.18 15.54
N ARG A 258 -19.45 -7.95 15.24
CA ARG A 258 -20.09 -8.40 14.02
C ARG A 258 -20.16 -7.27 13.01
N LEU A 259 -19.84 -7.58 11.76
CA LEU A 259 -20.08 -6.64 10.67
C LEU A 259 -21.58 -6.37 10.51
N PRO A 260 -21.95 -5.11 10.32
CA PRO A 260 -23.33 -4.75 9.94
C PRO A 260 -23.77 -5.44 8.64
N ASP A 261 -25.07 -5.72 8.50
CA ASP A 261 -25.65 -6.42 7.34
C ASP A 261 -25.24 -5.87 5.96
N PRO A 262 -25.05 -4.53 5.75
CA PRO A 262 -24.64 -4.01 4.45
C PRO A 262 -23.32 -4.56 3.95
N PHE A 263 -22.45 -5.08 4.82
CA PHE A 263 -21.13 -5.64 4.45
C PHE A 263 -21.20 -6.99 3.72
N ASN A 264 -22.32 -7.70 3.78
CA ASN A 264 -22.42 -9.04 3.19
C ASN A 264 -22.10 -9.12 1.69
N LYS A 265 -22.33 -8.03 0.94
CA LYS A 265 -22.06 -7.92 -0.50
C LYS A 265 -20.82 -7.09 -0.85
N ILE A 266 -20.03 -6.69 0.12
CA ILE A 266 -18.94 -5.72 -0.09
C ILE A 266 -17.86 -6.26 -1.04
N ILE A 267 -17.60 -7.58 -1.03
CA ILE A 267 -16.66 -8.23 -1.95
C ILE A 267 -17.18 -8.15 -3.38
N ASP A 268 -18.45 -8.44 -3.60
CA ASP A 268 -19.10 -8.37 -4.93
C ASP A 268 -19.11 -6.92 -5.44
N TYR A 269 -19.42 -5.97 -4.58
CA TYR A 269 -19.40 -4.54 -4.94
C TYR A 269 -18.01 -4.05 -5.31
N HIS A 270 -16.98 -4.43 -4.53
CA HIS A 270 -15.60 -4.13 -4.91
C HIS A 270 -15.26 -4.75 -6.28
N ALA A 271 -15.62 -6.00 -6.51
CA ALA A 271 -15.37 -6.69 -7.77
C ALA A 271 -16.07 -6.01 -8.95
N ALA A 272 -17.32 -5.58 -8.79
CA ALA A 272 -18.09 -4.89 -9.84
C ALA A 272 -17.48 -3.53 -10.20
N VAL A 273 -17.11 -2.71 -9.18
CA VAL A 273 -16.45 -1.42 -9.42
C VAL A 273 -15.10 -1.63 -10.10
N PHE A 274 -14.28 -2.56 -9.57
CA PHE A 274 -12.98 -2.87 -10.16
C PHE A 274 -13.12 -3.31 -11.63
N ALA A 275 -14.02 -4.24 -11.92
CA ALA A 275 -14.18 -4.79 -13.28
C ALA A 275 -14.67 -3.72 -14.26
N ALA A 276 -15.70 -2.95 -13.90
CA ALA A 276 -16.24 -1.90 -14.78
C ALA A 276 -15.18 -0.85 -15.10
N GLU A 277 -14.48 -0.32 -14.10
CA GLU A 277 -13.48 0.73 -14.27
C GLU A 277 -12.21 0.21 -14.95
N ASN A 278 -11.75 -1.01 -14.60
CA ASN A 278 -10.61 -1.63 -15.27
C ASN A 278 -10.92 -1.91 -16.77
N SER A 279 -12.15 -2.28 -17.10
CA SER A 279 -12.61 -2.40 -18.48
C SER A 279 -12.58 -1.06 -19.22
N PHE A 280 -12.94 0.04 -18.57
CA PHE A 280 -12.87 1.38 -19.14
C PHE A 280 -11.43 1.80 -19.43
N TYR A 281 -10.53 1.69 -18.44
CA TYR A 281 -9.15 2.14 -18.57
C TYR A 281 -8.28 1.23 -19.42
N TYR A 282 -8.47 -0.09 -19.34
CA TYR A 282 -7.60 -1.09 -20.00
C TYR A 282 -8.26 -1.79 -21.18
N GLY A 283 -9.56 -1.63 -21.37
CA GLY A 283 -10.27 -2.15 -22.55
C GLY A 283 -9.64 -1.76 -23.88
N PRO A 284 -9.20 -0.49 -24.08
CA PRO A 284 -8.50 -0.09 -25.29
C PRO A 284 -7.21 -0.87 -25.57
N PHE A 285 -6.47 -1.29 -24.52
CA PHE A 285 -5.29 -2.13 -24.71
C PHE A 285 -5.65 -3.56 -25.12
N LEU A 286 -6.77 -4.10 -24.61
CA LEU A 286 -7.28 -5.39 -25.07
C LEU A 286 -7.69 -5.35 -26.55
N ASP A 287 -8.31 -4.25 -26.96
CA ASP A 287 -8.83 -4.12 -28.33
C ASP A 287 -7.71 -3.88 -29.36
N ASN A 288 -6.66 -3.15 -29.00
CA ASN A 288 -5.63 -2.71 -29.93
C ASN A 288 -4.28 -3.43 -29.78
N HIS A 289 -4.01 -4.10 -28.63
CA HIS A 289 -2.71 -4.68 -28.29
C HIS A 289 -2.84 -6.01 -27.54
N SER A 290 -3.88 -6.78 -27.85
CA SER A 290 -4.21 -8.04 -27.15
C SER A 290 -3.05 -9.05 -27.13
N GLU A 291 -2.24 -9.07 -28.20
CA GLU A 291 -1.07 -9.96 -28.35
C GLU A 291 0.08 -9.62 -27.39
N LEU A 292 0.16 -8.37 -26.93
CA LEU A 292 1.17 -7.90 -25.97
C LEU A 292 0.75 -8.08 -24.52
N LEU A 293 -0.53 -8.37 -24.26
CA LEU A 293 -1.03 -8.66 -22.93
C LEU A 293 -0.74 -10.09 -22.51
N SER A 294 -0.37 -10.30 -21.25
CA SER A 294 -0.33 -11.64 -20.67
C SER A 294 -1.71 -12.31 -20.73
N LYS A 295 -1.72 -13.64 -20.83
CA LYS A 295 -2.98 -14.40 -20.82
C LYS A 295 -3.86 -14.04 -19.61
N LYS A 296 -3.25 -13.90 -18.41
CA LYS A 296 -3.99 -13.55 -17.18
C LYS A 296 -4.68 -12.20 -17.26
N LEU A 297 -3.99 -11.19 -17.76
CA LEU A 297 -4.60 -9.84 -17.89
C LEU A 297 -5.66 -9.83 -18.99
N ARG A 298 -5.38 -10.44 -20.13
CA ARG A 298 -6.33 -10.56 -21.23
C ARG A 298 -7.62 -11.26 -20.82
N ASP A 299 -7.53 -12.45 -20.21
CA ASP A 299 -8.70 -13.20 -19.74
C ASP A 299 -9.52 -12.39 -18.73
N ARG A 300 -8.86 -11.70 -17.82
CA ARG A 300 -9.52 -10.81 -16.87
C ARG A 300 -10.26 -9.67 -17.55
N LEU A 301 -9.64 -8.99 -18.51
CA LEU A 301 -10.29 -7.88 -19.23
C LEU A 301 -11.48 -8.33 -20.05
N ILE A 302 -11.42 -9.53 -20.66
CA ILE A 302 -12.57 -10.12 -21.35
C ILE A 302 -13.74 -10.29 -20.38
N VAL A 303 -13.50 -10.85 -19.20
CA VAL A 303 -14.53 -10.99 -18.15
C VAL A 303 -15.00 -9.62 -17.65
N SER A 304 -14.08 -8.67 -17.43
CA SER A 304 -14.43 -7.33 -16.97
C SER A 304 -15.38 -6.58 -17.89
N LYS A 305 -15.27 -6.80 -19.22
CA LYS A 305 -16.19 -6.21 -20.21
C LYS A 305 -17.64 -6.73 -20.12
N THR A 306 -17.89 -7.81 -19.39
CA THR A 306 -19.25 -8.34 -19.18
C THR A 306 -19.99 -7.73 -18.00
N THR A 307 -19.33 -6.87 -17.21
CA THR A 307 -19.95 -6.20 -16.06
C THR A 307 -21.08 -5.29 -16.51
N LEU A 308 -22.28 -5.48 -15.94
CA LEU A 308 -23.44 -4.67 -16.27
C LEU A 308 -23.35 -3.27 -15.64
N ALA A 309 -23.81 -2.26 -16.36
CA ALA A 309 -23.93 -0.90 -15.83
C ALA A 309 -24.77 -0.85 -14.54
N SER A 310 -25.83 -1.69 -14.46
CA SER A 310 -26.68 -1.79 -13.27
C SER A 310 -25.93 -2.33 -12.04
N GLU A 311 -25.01 -3.29 -12.21
CA GLU A 311 -24.19 -3.83 -11.13
C GLU A 311 -23.20 -2.77 -10.64
N TYR A 312 -22.55 -2.05 -11.54
CA TYR A 312 -21.64 -0.96 -11.24
C TYR A 312 -22.34 0.18 -10.49
N ILE A 313 -23.50 0.63 -10.97
CA ILE A 313 -24.28 1.69 -10.33
C ILE A 313 -24.78 1.26 -8.94
N ALA A 314 -25.25 0.01 -8.81
CA ALA A 314 -25.66 -0.53 -7.52
C ALA A 314 -24.51 -0.55 -6.51
N ALA A 315 -23.32 -0.95 -6.97
CA ALA A 315 -22.11 -0.95 -6.14
C ALA A 315 -21.69 0.47 -5.73
N LEU A 316 -21.73 1.46 -6.62
CA LEU A 316 -21.42 2.84 -6.26
C LEU A 316 -22.42 3.40 -5.23
N ASN A 317 -23.72 3.16 -5.43
CA ASN A 317 -24.77 3.65 -4.53
C ASN A 317 -24.72 2.98 -3.14
N ALA A 318 -24.24 1.74 -3.04
CA ALA A 318 -24.09 1.04 -1.76
C ALA A 318 -22.91 1.54 -0.92
N ARG A 319 -21.89 2.13 -1.55
CA ARG A 319 -20.59 2.46 -0.93
C ARG A 319 -20.72 3.34 0.31
N ASP A 320 -21.43 4.45 0.19
CA ASP A 320 -21.56 5.39 1.30
C ASP A 320 -22.44 4.85 2.43
N LYS A 321 -23.49 4.08 2.10
CA LYS A 321 -24.30 3.42 3.12
C LYS A 321 -23.47 2.43 3.95
N ILE A 322 -22.61 1.64 3.28
CA ILE A 322 -21.72 0.70 3.97
C ILE A 322 -20.67 1.45 4.79
N TYR A 323 -20.12 2.54 4.23
CA TYR A 323 -19.16 3.37 4.96
C TYR A 323 -19.76 3.97 6.24
N HIS A 324 -20.99 4.51 6.20
CA HIS A 324 -21.65 5.03 7.40
C HIS A 324 -21.83 3.95 8.49
N SER A 325 -22.16 2.71 8.10
CA SER A 325 -22.22 1.62 9.09
C SER A 325 -20.85 1.28 9.71
N LEU A 326 -19.76 1.47 8.99
CA LEU A 326 -18.41 1.38 9.56
C LEU A 326 -18.10 2.58 10.46
N GLU A 327 -18.53 3.76 10.05
CA GLU A 327 -18.32 5.01 10.78
C GLU A 327 -19.05 4.95 12.13
N ASP A 328 -20.28 4.46 12.17
CA ASP A 328 -21.05 4.23 13.40
C ASP A 328 -20.29 3.27 14.35
N LEU A 329 -19.73 2.18 13.82
CA LEU A 329 -18.89 1.27 14.61
C LEU A 329 -17.65 1.97 15.16
N LEU A 330 -17.00 2.82 14.36
CA LEU A 330 -15.79 3.57 14.75
C LEU A 330 -16.09 4.78 15.68
N GLU A 331 -17.31 5.01 16.10
CA GLU A 331 -17.62 5.92 17.22
C GLU A 331 -17.27 5.29 18.58
N ASP A 332 -17.43 3.97 18.70
CA ASP A 332 -17.12 3.22 19.92
C ASP A 332 -15.69 2.64 19.95
N TYR A 333 -15.02 2.55 18.78
CA TYR A 333 -13.72 1.94 18.59
C TYR A 333 -12.74 2.88 17.86
N ASP A 334 -11.48 2.83 18.25
CA ASP A 334 -10.41 3.64 17.66
C ASP A 334 -9.92 3.09 16.30
N ALA A 335 -10.03 1.78 16.09
CA ALA A 335 -9.76 1.12 14.82
C ALA A 335 -10.40 -0.28 14.75
N VAL A 336 -10.57 -0.77 13.53
CA VAL A 336 -10.87 -2.16 13.24
C VAL A 336 -9.59 -2.95 13.07
N LEU A 337 -9.56 -4.19 13.60
CA LEU A 337 -8.50 -5.17 13.40
C LEU A 337 -8.99 -6.32 12.51
N CYS A 338 -8.19 -6.71 11.54
CA CYS A 338 -8.42 -7.90 10.71
C CYS A 338 -7.10 -8.40 10.12
N LEU A 339 -7.13 -9.51 9.36
CA LEU A 339 -5.97 -10.01 8.64
C LEU A 339 -5.61 -9.10 7.45
N ALA A 340 -4.31 -8.94 7.17
CA ALA A 340 -3.81 -8.23 5.99
C ALA A 340 -3.67 -9.13 4.75
N ALA A 341 -3.69 -10.45 4.94
CA ALA A 341 -3.62 -11.46 3.89
C ALA A 341 -4.28 -12.77 4.35
N THR A 342 -4.51 -13.70 3.43
CA THR A 342 -5.16 -14.99 3.74
C THR A 342 -4.27 -15.94 4.56
N GLY A 343 -2.95 -15.74 4.55
CA GLY A 343 -1.97 -16.59 5.20
C GLY A 343 -0.55 -16.26 4.78
N ALA A 344 0.32 -17.24 4.75
CA ALA A 344 1.70 -17.09 4.28
C ALA A 344 1.74 -16.72 2.78
N PRO A 345 2.82 -16.02 2.33
CA PRO A 345 3.00 -15.74 0.92
C PRO A 345 3.05 -17.05 0.10
N PRO A 346 2.37 -17.12 -1.06
CA PRO A 346 2.35 -18.33 -1.89
C PRO A 346 3.74 -18.81 -2.30
N ILE A 347 3.94 -20.13 -2.31
CA ILE A 347 5.12 -20.73 -2.91
C ILE A 347 4.99 -20.63 -4.43
N GLY A 348 6.10 -20.34 -5.12
CA GLY A 348 6.12 -20.13 -6.56
C GLY A 348 5.74 -18.70 -6.99
N PHE A 349 5.60 -18.52 -8.30
CA PHE A 349 5.45 -17.20 -8.92
C PHE A 349 4.22 -17.14 -9.85
N GLU A 350 3.28 -18.05 -9.67
CA GLU A 350 2.05 -18.08 -10.47
C GLU A 350 0.99 -17.10 -9.98
N THR A 351 1.09 -16.66 -8.71
CA THR A 351 0.13 -15.75 -8.09
C THR A 351 0.81 -14.79 -7.14
N THR A 352 0.18 -13.64 -6.92
CA THR A 352 0.59 -12.68 -5.88
C THR A 352 -0.20 -12.86 -4.58
N GLY A 353 -0.98 -13.92 -4.45
CA GLY A 353 -1.92 -14.15 -3.35
C GLY A 353 -3.25 -13.41 -3.53
N SER A 354 -4.22 -13.71 -2.65
CA SER A 354 -5.55 -13.10 -2.67
C SER A 354 -5.57 -11.71 -2.04
N ALA A 355 -6.31 -10.78 -2.63
CA ALA A 355 -6.54 -9.43 -2.11
C ALA A 355 -7.85 -9.33 -1.29
N ILE A 356 -8.49 -10.45 -1.01
CA ILE A 356 -9.86 -10.48 -0.49
C ILE A 356 -10.01 -9.75 0.86
N PHE A 357 -8.98 -9.78 1.73
CA PHE A 357 -8.98 -9.05 3.00
C PHE A 357 -8.77 -7.54 2.87
N ASN A 358 -8.39 -7.05 1.70
CA ASN A 358 -8.03 -5.65 1.49
C ASN A 358 -9.03 -4.92 0.59
N GLY A 359 -9.59 -5.63 -0.41
CA GLY A 359 -10.50 -5.06 -1.41
C GLY A 359 -11.71 -4.38 -0.80
N LEU A 360 -12.28 -4.96 0.23
CA LEU A 360 -13.43 -4.40 0.95
C LEU A 360 -13.14 -3.02 1.55
N TRP A 361 -11.97 -2.83 2.15
CA TRP A 361 -11.56 -1.55 2.71
C TRP A 361 -11.13 -0.54 1.64
N THR A 362 -10.54 -1.04 0.55
CA THR A 362 -10.24 -0.21 -0.63
C THR A 362 -11.51 0.32 -1.26
N TYR A 363 -12.56 -0.50 -1.37
CA TYR A 363 -13.86 -0.08 -1.86
C TYR A 363 -14.48 1.02 -1.01
N LEU A 364 -14.35 0.95 0.30
CA LEU A 364 -14.81 2.01 1.21
C LEU A 364 -13.92 3.27 1.18
N GLY A 365 -12.72 3.19 0.61
CA GLY A 365 -11.79 4.33 0.54
C GLY A 365 -11.19 4.75 1.88
N VAL A 366 -11.28 3.90 2.90
CA VAL A 366 -10.78 4.14 4.26
C VAL A 366 -9.26 3.91 4.36
N PRO A 367 -8.54 4.55 5.28
CA PRO A 367 -7.13 4.29 5.50
C PRO A 367 -6.94 2.88 6.10
N CYS A 368 -5.90 2.19 5.61
CA CYS A 368 -5.52 0.86 6.10
C CYS A 368 -4.01 0.80 6.34
N LEU A 369 -3.62 0.15 7.42
CA LEU A 369 -2.22 0.00 7.80
C LEU A 369 -1.93 -1.47 8.09
N SER A 370 -0.85 -2.00 7.50
CA SER A 370 -0.34 -3.34 7.80
C SER A 370 0.82 -3.23 8.78
N LEU A 371 0.71 -3.89 9.92
CA LEU A 371 1.76 -4.04 10.92
C LEU A 371 2.37 -5.45 10.84
N PRO A 372 3.68 -5.62 10.76
CA PRO A 372 4.35 -6.91 10.64
C PRO A 372 4.46 -7.64 11.99
N LEU A 373 3.33 -7.87 12.67
CA LEU A 373 3.26 -8.36 14.05
C LEU A 373 2.89 -9.85 14.15
N LEU A 374 2.42 -10.45 13.07
CA LEU A 374 1.99 -11.85 13.05
C LEU A 374 2.98 -12.70 12.26
N THR A 375 2.92 -14.00 12.47
CA THR A 375 3.74 -14.98 11.76
C THR A 375 2.92 -16.24 11.49
N THR A 376 3.05 -16.79 10.29
CA THR A 376 2.50 -18.11 9.92
C THR A 376 3.48 -18.82 9.00
N GLU A 377 3.67 -20.14 9.13
CA GLU A 377 4.66 -20.93 8.37
C GLU A 377 6.08 -20.35 8.40
N LYS A 378 6.49 -19.69 9.48
CA LYS A 378 7.76 -18.95 9.63
C LYS A 378 7.90 -17.75 8.67
N MET A 379 6.81 -17.32 8.06
CA MET A 379 6.75 -16.14 7.19
C MET A 379 6.01 -15.01 7.88
N PRO A 380 6.36 -13.76 7.57
CA PRO A 380 5.62 -12.61 8.08
C PRO A 380 4.15 -12.64 7.65
N LEU A 381 3.30 -12.17 8.53
CA LEU A 381 1.88 -11.90 8.27
C LEU A 381 1.51 -10.58 8.92
N GLY A 382 0.81 -9.72 8.19
CA GLY A 382 0.39 -8.41 8.69
C GLY A 382 -0.88 -8.50 9.53
N LEU A 383 -0.88 -7.80 10.67
CA LEU A 383 -2.09 -7.36 11.33
C LEU A 383 -2.58 -6.10 10.62
N GLN A 384 -3.80 -6.10 10.08
CA GLN A 384 -4.35 -4.95 9.38
C GLN A 384 -5.20 -4.11 10.33
N LEU A 385 -4.87 -2.83 10.42
CA LEU A 385 -5.69 -1.81 11.08
C LEU A 385 -6.46 -1.03 10.02
N VAL A 386 -7.71 -0.70 10.34
CA VAL A 386 -8.58 0.10 9.48
C VAL A 386 -9.16 1.24 10.30
N GLY A 387 -9.01 2.47 9.78
CA GLY A 387 -9.46 3.69 10.44
C GLY A 387 -10.61 4.38 9.71
N LYS A 388 -11.05 5.50 10.24
CA LYS A 388 -12.03 6.40 9.65
C LYS A 388 -11.41 7.19 8.48
N ARG A 389 -12.19 7.52 7.44
CA ARG A 389 -11.69 8.38 6.34
C ARG A 389 -11.15 9.70 6.88
N GLY A 390 -9.95 10.08 6.45
CA GLY A 390 -9.29 11.33 6.82
C GLY A 390 -8.67 11.35 8.22
N ASP A 391 -8.66 10.23 8.95
CA ASP A 391 -8.09 10.17 10.30
C ASP A 391 -6.88 9.20 10.37
N GLU A 392 -5.94 9.37 9.44
CA GLU A 392 -4.66 8.64 9.46
C GLU A 392 -3.88 8.89 10.75
N ARG A 393 -4.01 10.07 11.33
CA ARG A 393 -3.34 10.41 12.59
C ARG A 393 -3.76 9.43 13.70
N LYS A 394 -5.05 9.25 13.91
CA LYS A 394 -5.58 8.33 14.92
C LYS A 394 -5.16 6.90 14.64
N LEU A 395 -5.13 6.52 13.35
CA LEU A 395 -4.69 5.19 12.93
C LEU A 395 -3.21 4.94 13.28
N PHE A 396 -2.31 5.94 13.12
CA PHE A 396 -0.92 5.84 13.53
C PHE A 396 -0.77 5.79 15.06
N GLU A 397 -1.54 6.58 15.81
CA GLU A 397 -1.54 6.56 17.28
C GLU A 397 -1.92 5.18 17.82
N THR A 398 -3.00 4.60 17.29
CA THR A 398 -3.46 3.27 17.68
C THR A 398 -2.49 2.15 17.27
N ALA A 399 -1.87 2.28 16.07
CA ALA A 399 -0.85 1.36 15.58
C ALA A 399 0.38 1.33 16.49
N ASN A 400 0.88 2.49 16.90
CA ASN A 400 2.02 2.59 17.82
C ASN A 400 1.71 1.95 19.18
N TRP A 401 0.50 2.12 19.68
CA TRP A 401 0.09 1.48 20.93
C TRP A 401 0.11 -0.05 20.80
N ILE A 402 -0.44 -0.60 19.70
CA ILE A 402 -0.46 -2.05 19.43
C ILE A 402 0.97 -2.61 19.35
N GLU A 403 1.87 -1.96 18.59
CA GLU A 403 3.25 -2.41 18.46
C GLU A 403 3.93 -2.48 19.82
N ASN A 404 3.86 -1.41 20.60
CA ASN A 404 4.46 -1.39 21.92
C ASN A 404 3.87 -2.44 22.86
N HIS A 405 2.58 -2.74 22.73
CA HIS A 405 1.92 -3.71 23.59
C HIS A 405 2.27 -5.16 23.21
N LEU A 406 2.21 -5.50 21.90
CA LEU A 406 2.47 -6.86 21.44
C LEU A 406 3.97 -7.22 21.35
N MET A 407 4.86 -6.22 21.25
CA MET A 407 6.30 -6.46 21.28
C MET A 407 6.87 -6.55 22.69
N ALA A 408 6.14 -6.07 23.70
CA ALA A 408 6.53 -6.15 25.12
C ALA A 408 6.01 -7.43 25.81
N SER A 409 5.07 -8.14 25.21
CA SER A 409 4.49 -9.41 25.66
C SER A 409 5.19 -10.63 25.03
#